data_20f4397c7227dcee3479f8be955e4a28
#
_entry.id   20f4397c7227dcee3479f8be955e4a28
#
_cell.length_a   1.000
_cell.length_b   1.000
_cell.length_c   1.000
_cell.angle_alpha   90.00
_cell.angle_beta   90.00
_cell.angle_gamma   90.00
#
_symmetry.space_group_name_H-M   'P 1'
#
loop_
_entity.id
_entity.type
_entity.pdbx_description
1 polymer ?
#
loop_
_entity_poly.entity_id
_entity_poly.type
_entity_poly.pdbx_seq_one_letter_code
_entity_poly.pdbx_strand_id
1 'polypeptide(L)'
;YFLSDEIDGLSRVLEHIDTLVLGRYRYTPALNRLITRARSYGKTILFDIDDIVYDVDYVQLVAATLDQELEQAAPGVLDHWFAHFSRLGAALKLCDAAITTNDYLARRIHEYTRRPVMVIPNFMNREQLALSQQIYEQKCQSGFARDGRIHIGYFSGTPTHNRDLELAADAIAHLLHQDPRVVLR
;
A
#
# COMPACT_ATOMS: atom_id res chain seq x y z
N TYR A 1 3.90 16.36 8.96
CA TYR A 1 3.93 14.91 9.10
C TYR A 1 4.16 14.55 10.56
N PHE A 2 3.37 13.60 11.10
CA PHE A 2 3.44 13.16 12.49
C PHE A 2 3.43 11.63 12.53
N LEU A 3 4.15 11.05 13.48
CA LEU A 3 4.16 9.62 13.72
C LEU A 3 3.00 9.19 14.62
N SER A 4 2.70 7.91 14.66
CA SER A 4 1.54 7.36 15.39
C SER A 4 1.61 7.54 16.90
N ASP A 5 2.80 7.68 17.47
CA ASP A 5 3.08 7.93 18.90
C ASP A 5 2.92 9.40 19.31
N GLU A 6 2.85 10.31 18.31
CA GLU A 6 2.69 11.74 18.55
C GLU A 6 1.21 12.21 18.57
N ILE A 7 0.25 11.27 18.55
CA ILE A 7 -1.18 11.58 18.39
C ILE A 7 -1.71 12.56 19.45
N ASP A 8 -1.21 12.50 20.66
CA ASP A 8 -1.63 13.40 21.75
C ASP A 8 -1.13 14.84 21.52
N GLY A 9 0.01 15.01 20.82
CA GLY A 9 0.55 16.32 20.43
C GLY A 9 -0.22 16.98 19.29
N LEU A 10 -0.87 16.19 18.42
CA LEU A 10 -1.61 16.69 17.26
C LEU A 10 -2.76 17.63 17.59
N SER A 11 -3.30 17.53 18.79
CA SER A 11 -4.37 18.43 19.27
C SER A 11 -4.00 19.92 19.17
N ARG A 12 -2.71 20.26 19.27
CA ARG A 12 -2.20 21.63 19.22
C ARG A 12 -2.16 22.22 17.81
N VAL A 13 -2.07 21.36 16.79
CA VAL A 13 -1.99 21.79 15.40
C VAL A 13 -3.34 21.80 14.69
N LEU A 14 -4.39 21.23 15.29
CA LEU A 14 -5.71 21.18 14.66
C LEU A 14 -6.28 22.55 14.29
N GLU A 15 -5.94 23.60 15.04
CA GLU A 15 -6.39 24.97 14.76
C GLU A 15 -5.75 25.54 13.48
N HIS A 16 -4.58 25.04 13.11
CA HIS A 16 -3.74 25.56 12.02
C HIS A 16 -3.85 24.74 10.73
N ILE A 17 -4.69 23.73 10.67
CA ILE A 17 -4.91 22.89 9.49
C ILE A 17 -6.36 22.97 9.01
N ASP A 18 -6.60 22.71 7.74
CA ASP A 18 -7.95 22.57 7.19
C ASP A 18 -8.36 21.10 7.05
N THR A 19 -7.37 20.25 6.81
CA THR A 19 -7.56 18.82 6.55
C THR A 19 -6.57 17.99 7.35
N LEU A 20 -7.08 16.93 7.98
CA LEU A 20 -6.29 15.89 8.65
C LEU A 20 -6.28 14.65 7.77
N VAL A 21 -5.10 14.19 7.34
CA VAL A 21 -4.94 12.94 6.59
C VAL A 21 -4.37 11.86 7.50
N LEU A 22 -5.07 10.74 7.59
CA LEU A 22 -4.69 9.57 8.38
C LEU A 22 -4.15 8.47 7.45
N GLY A 23 -2.83 8.28 7.39
CA GLY A 23 -2.19 7.25 6.56
C GLY A 23 -2.20 5.89 7.26
N ARG A 24 -3.04 4.92 6.80
CA ARG A 24 -3.13 3.54 7.32
C ARG A 24 -3.15 3.46 8.86
N TYR A 25 -3.82 4.40 9.49
CA TYR A 25 -3.85 4.50 10.95
C TYR A 25 -4.91 3.59 11.56
N ARG A 26 -4.50 2.69 12.45
CA ARG A 26 -5.43 1.77 13.13
C ARG A 26 -6.27 2.51 14.18
N TYR A 27 -7.53 2.16 14.29
CA TYR A 27 -8.40 2.68 15.33
C TYR A 27 -7.79 2.51 16.73
N THR A 28 -7.80 3.60 17.48
CA THR A 28 -7.53 3.65 18.92
C THR A 28 -8.50 4.62 19.58
N PRO A 29 -8.76 4.50 20.89
CA PRO A 29 -9.52 5.52 21.61
C PRO A 29 -8.91 6.93 21.51
N ALA A 30 -7.58 7.04 21.42
CA ALA A 30 -6.88 8.31 21.20
C ALA A 30 -7.19 8.89 19.82
N LEU A 31 -7.16 8.07 18.76
CA LEU A 31 -7.58 8.50 17.43
C LEU A 31 -9.03 9.00 17.42
N ASN A 32 -9.94 8.27 18.05
CA ASN A 32 -11.35 8.69 18.11
C ASN A 32 -11.51 10.06 18.79
N ARG A 33 -10.79 10.31 19.88
CA ARG A 33 -10.76 11.63 20.53
C ARG A 33 -10.22 12.72 19.59
N LEU A 34 -9.12 12.44 18.87
CA LEU A 34 -8.54 13.36 17.91
C LEU A 34 -9.53 13.71 16.80
N ILE A 35 -10.18 12.70 16.19
CA ILE A 35 -11.20 12.88 15.15
C ILE A 35 -12.37 13.73 15.68
N THR A 36 -12.88 13.41 16.87
CA THR A 36 -13.99 14.17 17.48
C THR A 36 -13.60 15.64 17.69
N ARG A 37 -12.38 15.89 18.15
CA ARG A 37 -11.86 17.25 18.33
C ARG A 37 -11.64 17.97 16.98
N ALA A 38 -11.07 17.28 15.98
CA ALA A 38 -10.91 17.87 14.64
C ALA A 38 -12.26 18.28 14.05
N ARG A 39 -13.30 17.46 14.22
CA ARG A 39 -14.67 17.80 13.79
C ARG A 39 -15.25 19.00 14.54
N SER A 40 -14.97 19.16 15.82
CA SER A 40 -15.42 20.35 16.57
C SER A 40 -14.78 21.65 16.08
N TYR A 41 -13.64 21.56 15.40
CA TYR A 41 -12.99 22.68 14.69
C TYR A 41 -13.40 22.78 13.20
N GLY A 42 -14.38 21.99 12.75
CA GLY A 42 -14.83 22.00 11.36
C GLY A 42 -13.82 21.45 10.36
N LYS A 43 -12.85 20.59 10.79
CA LYS A 43 -11.81 20.06 9.92
C LYS A 43 -12.30 18.86 9.15
N THR A 44 -11.87 18.74 7.90
CA THR A 44 -12.08 17.57 7.05
C THR A 44 -11.10 16.46 7.40
N ILE A 45 -11.56 15.21 7.48
CA ILE A 45 -10.73 14.07 7.85
C ILE A 45 -10.71 13.08 6.70
N LEU A 46 -9.52 12.83 6.16
CA LEU A 46 -9.29 11.89 5.07
C LEU A 46 -8.53 10.66 5.58
N PHE A 47 -8.80 9.51 4.98
CA PHE A 47 -8.04 8.29 5.24
C PHE A 47 -7.28 7.90 3.98
N ASP A 48 -5.97 7.76 4.08
CA ASP A 48 -5.10 7.35 2.98
C ASP A 48 -4.75 5.87 3.14
N ILE A 49 -5.10 5.06 2.13
CA ILE A 49 -4.86 3.62 2.12
C ILE A 49 -4.70 3.09 0.69
N ASP A 50 -3.64 2.34 0.47
CA ASP A 50 -3.21 1.80 -0.81
C ASP A 50 -3.43 0.28 -0.99
N ASP A 51 -3.90 -0.40 0.07
CA ASP A 51 -4.16 -1.84 0.12
C ASP A 51 -5.57 -2.17 0.64
N ILE A 52 -6.03 -3.41 0.40
CA ILE A 52 -7.34 -3.89 0.86
C ILE A 52 -7.35 -4.42 2.31
N VAL A 53 -6.44 -3.94 3.15
CA VAL A 53 -6.22 -4.39 4.53
C VAL A 53 -7.21 -3.83 5.57
N TYR A 54 -8.30 -3.24 5.13
CA TYR A 54 -9.35 -2.66 5.98
C TYR A 54 -10.63 -3.52 6.07
N ASP A 55 -10.76 -4.51 5.21
CA ASP A 55 -11.93 -5.37 5.10
C ASP A 55 -11.57 -6.80 5.53
N VAL A 56 -12.20 -7.27 6.60
CA VAL A 56 -11.92 -8.58 7.21
C VAL A 56 -12.19 -9.75 6.28
N ASP A 57 -13.02 -9.59 5.26
CA ASP A 57 -13.31 -10.64 4.27
C ASP A 57 -12.06 -10.99 3.45
N TYR A 58 -11.05 -10.12 3.42
CA TYR A 58 -9.79 -10.33 2.71
C TYR A 58 -8.63 -10.80 3.60
N VAL A 59 -8.85 -11.03 4.89
CA VAL A 59 -7.77 -11.43 5.83
C VAL A 59 -7.04 -12.67 5.34
N GLN A 60 -7.78 -13.73 4.97
CA GLN A 60 -7.16 -14.98 4.52
C GLN A 60 -6.38 -14.79 3.21
N LEU A 61 -6.95 -14.06 2.25
CA LEU A 61 -6.28 -13.78 0.97
C LEU A 61 -4.97 -13.04 1.18
N VAL A 62 -4.98 -11.95 1.96
CA VAL A 62 -3.78 -11.14 2.21
C VAL A 62 -2.74 -11.94 3.01
N ALA A 63 -3.15 -12.66 4.05
CA ALA A 63 -2.23 -13.49 4.81
C ALA A 63 -1.57 -14.57 3.95
N ALA A 64 -2.32 -15.20 3.04
CA ALA A 64 -1.76 -16.16 2.10
C ALA A 64 -0.72 -15.55 1.16
N THR A 65 -0.86 -14.29 0.74
CA THR A 65 0.16 -13.60 -0.07
C THR A 65 1.44 -13.29 0.72
N LEU A 66 1.38 -13.31 2.04
CA LEU A 66 2.50 -13.07 2.95
C LEU A 66 3.09 -14.37 3.55
N ASP A 67 2.84 -15.51 2.91
CA ASP A 67 3.26 -16.85 3.38
C ASP A 67 2.74 -17.21 4.78
N GLN A 68 1.59 -16.67 5.16
CA GLN A 68 0.93 -16.97 6.43
C GLN A 68 -0.22 -17.96 6.20
N GLU A 69 -0.02 -19.22 6.56
CA GLU A 69 -1.06 -20.25 6.54
C GLU A 69 -1.95 -20.13 7.79
N LEU A 70 -3.01 -19.33 7.69
CA LEU A 70 -3.85 -19.03 8.85
C LEU A 70 -4.62 -20.25 9.38
N GLU A 71 -4.89 -21.25 8.53
CA GLU A 71 -5.58 -22.48 8.96
C GLU A 71 -4.75 -23.31 9.96
N GLN A 72 -3.42 -23.21 9.88
CA GLN A 72 -2.47 -23.90 10.77
C GLN A 72 -1.86 -22.97 11.80
N ALA A 73 -2.18 -21.68 11.73
CA ALA A 73 -1.59 -20.67 12.62
C ALA A 73 -2.12 -20.79 14.05
N ALA A 74 -1.29 -20.44 15.02
CA ALA A 74 -1.74 -20.32 16.40
C ALA A 74 -2.91 -19.32 16.52
N PRO A 75 -3.90 -19.55 17.40
CA PRO A 75 -5.07 -18.69 17.53
C PRO A 75 -4.74 -17.18 17.68
N GLY A 76 -3.66 -16.84 18.38
CA GLY A 76 -3.22 -15.45 18.52
C GLY A 76 -2.75 -14.78 17.23
N VAL A 77 -2.28 -15.54 16.24
CA VAL A 77 -1.91 -15.00 14.91
C VAL A 77 -3.16 -14.62 14.14
N LEU A 78 -4.18 -15.48 14.17
CA LEU A 78 -5.48 -15.22 13.55
C LEU A 78 -6.13 -13.98 14.17
N ASP A 79 -6.20 -13.91 15.49
CA ASP A 79 -6.74 -12.76 16.23
C ASP A 79 -5.98 -11.46 15.87
N HIS A 80 -4.66 -11.53 15.73
CA HIS A 80 -3.84 -10.40 15.33
C HIS A 80 -4.24 -9.85 13.95
N TRP A 81 -4.39 -10.74 12.97
CA TRP A 81 -4.78 -10.35 11.60
C TRP A 81 -6.18 -9.74 11.56
N PHE A 82 -7.17 -10.40 12.15
CA PHE A 82 -8.53 -9.86 12.22
C PHE A 82 -8.60 -8.55 12.99
N ALA A 83 -7.87 -8.42 14.11
CA ALA A 83 -7.80 -7.17 14.85
C ALA A 83 -7.13 -6.06 14.03
N HIS A 84 -6.08 -6.38 13.26
CA HIS A 84 -5.41 -5.41 12.40
C HIS A 84 -6.37 -4.83 11.35
N PHE A 85 -7.02 -5.68 10.57
CA PHE A 85 -7.97 -5.29 9.54
C PHE A 85 -9.18 -4.55 10.11
N SER A 86 -9.80 -5.11 11.16
CA SER A 86 -10.97 -4.50 11.82
C SER A 86 -10.66 -3.09 12.31
N ARG A 87 -9.48 -2.86 12.89
CA ARG A 87 -9.08 -1.55 13.40
C ARG A 87 -8.78 -0.55 12.30
N LEU A 88 -8.23 -0.98 11.15
CA LEU A 88 -8.09 -0.11 9.98
C LEU A 88 -9.45 0.24 9.39
N GLY A 89 -10.34 -0.73 9.21
CA GLY A 89 -11.69 -0.52 8.71
C GLY A 89 -12.52 0.39 9.63
N ALA A 90 -12.39 0.24 10.96
CA ALA A 90 -13.05 1.10 11.92
C ALA A 90 -12.57 2.56 11.82
N ALA A 91 -11.25 2.77 11.66
CA ALA A 91 -10.69 4.12 11.48
C ALA A 91 -11.14 4.74 10.15
N LEU A 92 -11.10 3.98 9.06
CA LEU A 92 -11.56 4.40 7.74
C LEU A 92 -13.03 4.86 7.76
N LYS A 93 -13.92 4.12 8.42
CA LYS A 93 -15.35 4.47 8.55
C LYS A 93 -15.60 5.75 9.36
N LEU A 94 -14.66 6.15 10.20
CA LEU A 94 -14.75 7.41 10.93
C LEU A 94 -14.37 8.63 10.07
N CYS A 95 -13.74 8.46 8.93
CA CYS A 95 -13.29 9.57 8.08
C CYS A 95 -14.40 10.06 7.14
N ASP A 96 -14.24 11.28 6.65
CA ASP A 96 -15.23 11.93 5.78
C ASP A 96 -15.09 11.47 4.33
N ALA A 97 -13.86 11.18 3.90
CA ALA A 97 -13.52 10.61 2.61
C ALA A 97 -12.23 9.78 2.71
N ALA A 98 -11.90 9.06 1.64
CA ALA A 98 -10.66 8.31 1.52
C ALA A 98 -9.82 8.74 0.31
N ILE A 99 -8.53 8.45 0.38
CA ILE A 99 -7.56 8.55 -0.71
C ILE A 99 -7.03 7.15 -0.98
N THR A 100 -6.89 6.79 -2.24
CA THR A 100 -6.28 5.51 -2.65
C THR A 100 -5.58 5.65 -3.99
N THR A 101 -4.92 4.58 -4.46
CA THR A 101 -3.99 4.63 -5.59
C THR A 101 -4.60 4.27 -6.93
N ASN A 102 -5.77 3.63 -6.98
CA ASN A 102 -6.39 3.19 -8.22
C ASN A 102 -7.92 3.04 -8.11
N ASP A 103 -8.59 2.98 -9.26
CA ASP A 103 -10.05 2.92 -9.36
C ASP A 103 -10.66 1.63 -8.79
N TYR A 104 -9.91 0.51 -8.82
CA TYR A 104 -10.39 -0.74 -8.22
C TYR A 104 -10.54 -0.58 -6.71
N LEU A 105 -9.47 -0.14 -6.04
CA LEU A 105 -9.50 0.12 -4.60
C LEU A 105 -10.53 1.20 -4.24
N ALA A 106 -10.66 2.24 -5.05
CA ALA A 106 -11.65 3.30 -4.81
C ALA A 106 -13.08 2.75 -4.78
N ARG A 107 -13.44 1.87 -5.72
CA ARG A 107 -14.74 1.19 -5.72
C ARG A 107 -14.93 0.33 -4.48
N ARG A 108 -13.92 -0.49 -4.11
CA ARG A 108 -13.98 -1.36 -2.93
C ARG A 108 -14.13 -0.56 -1.63
N ILE A 109 -13.38 0.54 -1.48
CA ILE A 109 -13.48 1.44 -0.32
C ILE A 109 -14.87 2.11 -0.28
N HIS A 110 -15.38 2.56 -1.41
CA HIS A 110 -16.70 3.16 -1.49
C HIS A 110 -17.81 2.14 -1.12
N GLU A 111 -17.72 0.91 -1.60
CA GLU A 111 -18.64 -0.18 -1.25
C GLU A 111 -18.64 -0.46 0.26
N TYR A 112 -17.46 -0.46 0.87
CA TYR A 112 -17.26 -0.73 2.29
C TYR A 112 -17.72 0.41 3.22
N THR A 113 -17.47 1.67 2.81
CA THR A 113 -17.68 2.85 3.69
C THR A 113 -18.89 3.70 3.31
N ARG A 114 -19.32 3.66 2.05
CA ARG A 114 -20.26 4.61 1.42
C ARG A 114 -19.76 6.07 1.45
N ARG A 115 -18.46 6.28 1.61
CA ARG A 115 -17.83 7.59 1.60
C ARG A 115 -17.27 7.93 0.22
N PRO A 116 -17.09 9.22 -0.11
CA PRO A 116 -16.33 9.64 -1.29
C PRO A 116 -14.91 9.10 -1.24
N VAL A 117 -14.36 8.75 -2.41
CA VAL A 117 -12.97 8.29 -2.53
C VAL A 117 -12.29 9.03 -3.66
N MET A 118 -11.10 9.56 -3.39
CA MET A 118 -10.23 10.21 -4.36
C MET A 118 -9.14 9.24 -4.81
N VAL A 119 -8.88 9.17 -6.11
CA VAL A 119 -7.76 8.39 -6.65
C VAL A 119 -6.57 9.32 -6.87
N ILE A 120 -5.49 9.03 -6.16
CA ILE A 120 -4.18 9.67 -6.35
C ILE A 120 -3.19 8.54 -6.66
N PRO A 121 -2.87 8.30 -7.95
CA PRO A 121 -1.97 7.22 -8.34
C PRO A 121 -0.57 7.38 -7.74
N ASN A 122 0.11 6.25 -7.50
CA ASN A 122 1.52 6.28 -7.14
C ASN A 122 2.32 7.00 -8.23
N PHE A 123 3.28 7.79 -7.82
CA PHE A 123 4.13 8.57 -8.73
C PHE A 123 5.60 8.50 -8.30
N MET A 124 6.48 8.73 -9.26
CA MET A 124 7.90 8.85 -8.98
C MET A 124 8.19 10.21 -8.33
N ASN A 125 9.12 10.23 -7.38
CA ASN A 125 9.63 11.49 -6.87
C ASN A 125 10.47 12.22 -7.95
N ARG A 126 10.81 13.49 -7.71
CA ARG A 126 11.52 14.32 -8.70
C ARG A 126 12.87 13.75 -9.10
N GLU A 127 13.62 13.15 -8.17
CA GLU A 127 14.93 12.54 -8.44
C GLU A 127 14.77 11.29 -9.31
N GLN A 128 13.82 10.42 -8.97
CA GLN A 128 13.51 9.23 -9.77
C GLN A 128 13.05 9.61 -11.18
N LEU A 129 12.23 10.65 -11.30
CA LEU A 129 11.76 11.14 -12.61
C LEU A 129 12.93 11.67 -13.45
N ALA A 130 13.81 12.49 -12.87
CA ALA A 130 14.98 13.03 -13.56
C ALA A 130 15.94 11.92 -14.01
N LEU A 131 16.22 10.94 -13.13
CA LEU A 131 17.06 9.80 -13.46
C LEU A 131 16.42 8.92 -14.55
N SER A 132 15.12 8.65 -14.46
CA SER A 132 14.39 7.89 -15.47
C SER A 132 14.44 8.58 -16.83
N GLN A 133 14.26 9.88 -16.88
CA GLN A 133 14.35 10.68 -18.10
C GLN A 133 15.76 10.58 -18.70
N GLN A 134 16.79 10.75 -17.90
CA GLN A 134 18.19 10.63 -18.35
C GLN A 134 18.50 9.23 -18.93
N ILE A 135 18.07 8.17 -18.25
CA ILE A 135 18.25 6.78 -18.72
C ILE A 135 17.46 6.54 -20.01
N TYR A 136 16.25 7.08 -20.11
CA TYR A 136 15.44 6.96 -21.32
C TYR A 136 16.10 7.62 -22.52
N GLU A 137 16.64 8.84 -22.37
CA GLU A 137 17.37 9.56 -23.41
C GLU A 137 18.62 8.80 -23.89
N GLN A 138 19.40 8.24 -22.97
CA GLN A 138 20.53 7.37 -23.30
C GLN A 138 20.11 6.14 -24.11
N LYS A 139 19.01 5.49 -23.74
CA LYS A 139 18.44 4.37 -24.48
C LYS A 139 17.97 4.77 -25.88
N CYS A 140 17.32 5.91 -26.02
CA CYS A 140 16.92 6.44 -27.33
C CYS A 140 18.15 6.70 -28.23
N GLN A 141 19.21 7.34 -27.70
CA GLN A 141 20.46 7.60 -28.42
C GLN A 141 21.14 6.33 -28.88
N SER A 142 21.10 5.25 -28.09
CA SER A 142 21.65 3.94 -28.44
C SER A 142 20.72 3.10 -29.33
N GLY A 143 19.55 3.63 -29.69
CA GLY A 143 18.54 2.85 -30.43
C GLY A 143 18.02 1.65 -29.62
N PHE A 144 18.02 1.74 -28.28
CA PHE A 144 17.72 0.61 -27.38
C PHE A 144 18.62 -0.61 -27.66
N ALA A 145 19.88 -0.34 -28.01
CA ALA A 145 20.87 -1.39 -28.26
C ALA A 145 20.97 -2.35 -27.06
N ARG A 146 21.00 -3.64 -27.35
CA ARG A 146 21.08 -4.71 -26.37
C ARG A 146 22.43 -5.43 -26.52
N ASP A 147 22.89 -6.03 -25.42
CA ASP A 147 24.11 -6.88 -25.40
C ASP A 147 23.90 -8.28 -26.00
N GLY A 148 22.79 -8.49 -26.72
CA GLY A 148 22.40 -9.79 -27.27
C GLY A 148 21.72 -10.71 -26.25
N ARG A 149 21.55 -10.26 -25.02
CA ARG A 149 20.89 -10.99 -23.93
C ARG A 149 19.48 -10.48 -23.67
N ILE A 150 18.66 -11.32 -23.05
CA ILE A 150 17.32 -11.02 -22.58
C ILE A 150 17.38 -11.01 -21.06
N HIS A 151 17.35 -9.81 -20.47
CA HIS A 151 17.40 -9.66 -19.02
C HIS A 151 15.99 -9.68 -18.43
N ILE A 152 15.77 -10.65 -17.55
CA ILE A 152 14.58 -10.70 -16.68
C ILE A 152 15.02 -10.12 -15.32
N GLY A 153 14.36 -9.08 -14.86
CA GLY A 153 14.59 -8.49 -13.55
C GLY A 153 13.41 -8.74 -12.61
N TYR A 154 13.70 -9.22 -11.41
CA TYR A 154 12.74 -9.25 -10.32
C TYR A 154 13.21 -8.33 -9.20
N PHE A 155 12.38 -7.35 -8.86
CA PHE A 155 12.70 -6.35 -7.85
C PHE A 155 11.64 -6.38 -6.76
N SER A 156 12.04 -6.78 -5.55
CA SER A 156 11.17 -6.77 -4.37
C SER A 156 11.74 -5.85 -3.30
N GLY A 157 10.88 -5.05 -2.69
CA GLY A 157 11.25 -4.15 -1.60
C GLY A 157 11.34 -4.84 -0.23
N THR A 158 10.67 -5.99 -0.07
CA THR A 158 10.58 -6.70 1.21
C THR A 158 10.51 -8.21 1.01
N PRO A 159 10.95 -9.02 2.01
CA PRO A 159 10.83 -10.48 1.96
C PRO A 159 9.39 -10.99 1.85
N THR A 160 8.39 -10.16 2.14
CA THR A 160 6.96 -10.52 2.07
C THR A 160 6.45 -10.82 0.66
N HIS A 161 7.25 -10.58 -0.38
CA HIS A 161 6.93 -10.86 -1.79
C HIS A 161 7.64 -12.10 -2.35
N ASN A 162 8.23 -12.96 -1.49
CA ASN A 162 8.92 -14.16 -1.95
C ASN A 162 7.99 -15.11 -2.72
N ARG A 163 6.73 -15.22 -2.29
CA ARG A 163 5.73 -16.06 -2.94
C ARG A 163 5.39 -15.59 -4.35
N ASP A 164 5.46 -14.30 -4.62
CA ASP A 164 5.22 -13.75 -5.97
C ASP A 164 6.27 -14.26 -6.96
N LEU A 165 7.54 -14.35 -6.51
CA LEU A 165 8.62 -14.96 -7.32
C LEU A 165 8.43 -16.46 -7.47
N GLU A 166 8.02 -17.16 -6.41
CA GLU A 166 7.80 -18.60 -6.42
C GLU A 166 6.76 -19.01 -7.49
N LEU A 167 5.66 -18.25 -7.61
CA LEU A 167 4.64 -18.47 -8.65
C LEU A 167 5.18 -18.37 -10.09
N ALA A 168 6.23 -17.57 -10.30
CA ALA A 168 6.87 -17.38 -11.60
C ALA A 168 8.11 -18.27 -11.81
N ALA A 169 8.61 -18.90 -10.75
CA ALA A 169 9.92 -19.58 -10.74
C ALA A 169 10.04 -20.67 -11.80
N ASP A 170 9.04 -21.52 -11.96
CA ASP A 170 9.05 -22.61 -12.95
C ASP A 170 9.08 -22.07 -14.38
N ALA A 171 8.30 -21.03 -14.66
CA ALA A 171 8.28 -20.38 -15.97
C ALA A 171 9.63 -19.71 -16.27
N ILE A 172 10.22 -19.04 -15.27
CA ILE A 172 11.55 -18.42 -15.41
C ILE A 172 12.63 -19.49 -15.61
N ALA A 173 12.62 -20.56 -14.82
CA ALA A 173 13.55 -21.66 -14.95
C ALA A 173 13.46 -22.32 -16.33
N HIS A 174 12.25 -22.54 -16.84
CA HIS A 174 12.02 -23.06 -18.18
C HIS A 174 12.64 -22.17 -19.26
N LEU A 175 12.42 -20.86 -19.19
CA LEU A 175 13.01 -19.89 -20.12
C LEU A 175 14.53 -19.88 -20.08
N LEU A 176 15.13 -19.93 -18.88
CA LEU A 176 16.59 -19.99 -18.69
C LEU A 176 17.22 -21.26 -19.29
N HIS A 177 16.49 -22.38 -19.28
CA HIS A 177 16.97 -23.64 -19.91
C HIS A 177 16.80 -23.65 -21.44
N GLN A 178 15.75 -23.01 -21.95
CA GLN A 178 15.47 -23.02 -23.38
C GLN A 178 16.30 -22.02 -24.18
N ASP A 179 16.59 -20.86 -23.65
CA ASP A 179 17.29 -19.80 -24.36
C ASP A 179 18.51 -19.30 -23.58
N PRO A 180 19.74 -19.65 -24.02
CA PRO A 180 20.97 -19.24 -23.35
C PRO A 180 21.19 -17.72 -23.33
N ARG A 181 20.40 -16.95 -24.06
CA ARG A 181 20.44 -15.49 -24.00
C ARG A 181 19.67 -14.93 -22.79
N VAL A 182 18.78 -15.72 -22.19
CA VAL A 182 18.01 -15.29 -21.02
C VAL A 182 18.89 -15.26 -19.78
N VAL A 183 18.84 -14.19 -19.05
CA VAL A 183 19.58 -13.97 -17.80
C VAL A 183 18.63 -13.41 -16.73
N LEU A 184 18.57 -14.03 -15.56
CA LEU A 184 17.84 -13.52 -14.40
C LEU A 184 18.77 -12.60 -13.57
N ARG A 185 18.23 -11.46 -13.11
CA ARG A 185 18.93 -10.48 -12.25
C ARG A 185 18.06 -10.08 -11.06
#